data_3e412fc2e68fa56b1911e0aac1829ec7
#
_entry.id   3e412fc2e68fa56b1911e0aac1829ec7
#
_cell.length_a   1.000
_cell.length_b   1.000
_cell.length_c   1.000
_cell.angle_alpha   90.00
_cell.angle_beta   90.00
_cell.angle_gamma   90.00
#
_symmetry.space_group_name_H-M   'P 1'
#
loop_
_entity.id
_entity.type
_entity.pdbx_description
1 polymer ?
#
loop_
_entity_poly.entity_id
_entity_poly.type
_entity_poly.pdbx_seq_one_letter_code
_entity_poly.pdbx_strand_id
1 'polypeptide(L)'
;RFLQAVIISCDAVMRYAKRYAVLAKEMAAKESNAARKAELLTIARNCERVPAKGATSFHEACQSFWFVQQLLQLESSGHSISPGRFYQYMYPYYKKDLDNGTLTREFAQELMDCIWVKLNDLNKCRDAASAEGFAGYSLFQNLIVGGQNEDGRDVTNDLSFMCITASEHVFLP
;
A
#
# COMPACT_ATOMS: atom_id res chain seq x y z
N ARG A 1 -18.46 -23.42 -7.56
CA ARG A 1 -17.35 -23.01 -8.47
C ARG A 1 -16.87 -21.58 -8.18
N PHE A 2 -17.78 -20.57 -8.16
CA PHE A 2 -17.38 -19.17 -7.93
C PHE A 2 -16.65 -18.97 -6.59
N LEU A 3 -17.24 -19.42 -5.48
CA LEU A 3 -16.62 -19.30 -4.15
C LEU A 3 -15.28 -20.05 -4.06
N GLN A 4 -15.14 -21.17 -4.76
CA GLN A 4 -13.86 -21.88 -4.83
C GLN A 4 -12.79 -21.05 -5.57
N ALA A 5 -13.16 -20.37 -6.64
CA ALA A 5 -12.24 -19.47 -7.36
C ALA A 5 -11.79 -18.31 -6.45
N VAL A 6 -12.73 -17.70 -5.71
CA VAL A 6 -12.40 -16.65 -4.72
C VAL A 6 -11.42 -17.17 -3.66
N ILE A 7 -11.64 -18.37 -3.12
CA ILE A 7 -10.73 -18.97 -2.12
C ILE A 7 -9.32 -19.16 -2.72
N ILE A 8 -9.23 -19.69 -3.95
CA ILE A 8 -7.94 -19.87 -4.62
C ILE A 8 -7.20 -18.55 -4.79
N SER A 9 -7.91 -17.49 -5.21
CA SER A 9 -7.33 -16.15 -5.36
C SER A 9 -6.84 -15.60 -4.01
N CYS A 10 -7.64 -15.73 -2.96
CA CYS A 10 -7.24 -15.30 -1.61
C CYS A 10 -6.02 -16.09 -1.09
N ASP A 11 -5.98 -17.40 -1.31
CA ASP A 11 -4.84 -18.24 -0.93
C ASP A 11 -3.57 -17.83 -1.70
N ALA A 12 -3.70 -17.46 -2.97
CA ALA A 12 -2.57 -16.97 -3.77
C ALA A 12 -2.00 -15.67 -3.18
N VAL A 13 -2.86 -14.71 -2.81
CA VAL A 13 -2.46 -13.45 -2.16
C VAL A 13 -1.71 -13.72 -0.85
N MET A 14 -2.25 -14.61 -0.01
CA MET A 14 -1.62 -14.97 1.27
C MET A 14 -0.25 -15.65 1.07
N ARG A 15 -0.13 -16.53 0.07
CA ARG A 15 1.16 -17.16 -0.28
C ARG A 15 2.17 -16.14 -0.78
N TYR A 16 1.72 -15.18 -1.58
CA TYR A 16 2.56 -14.10 -2.07
C TYR A 16 3.16 -13.30 -0.91
N ALA A 17 2.34 -12.84 0.04
CA ALA A 17 2.81 -12.14 1.23
C ALA A 17 3.81 -12.96 2.05
N LYS A 18 3.57 -14.27 2.25
CA LYS A 18 4.49 -15.16 2.96
C LYS A 18 5.85 -15.27 2.29
N ARG A 19 5.93 -15.23 0.96
CA ARG A 19 7.23 -15.22 0.24
C ARG A 19 8.06 -13.99 0.61
N TYR A 20 7.44 -12.81 0.71
CA TYR A 20 8.13 -11.61 1.16
C TYR A 20 8.52 -11.66 2.63
N ALA A 21 7.72 -12.28 3.49
CA ALA A 21 8.09 -12.52 4.87
C ALA A 21 9.37 -13.38 4.99
N VAL A 22 9.46 -14.45 4.21
CA VAL A 22 10.66 -15.31 4.16
C VAL A 22 11.87 -14.53 3.65
N LEU A 23 11.72 -13.83 2.52
CA LEU A 23 12.78 -13.02 1.94
C LEU A 23 13.29 -11.96 2.93
N ALA A 24 12.40 -11.24 3.60
CA ALA A 24 12.79 -10.23 4.58
C ALA A 24 13.56 -10.83 5.76
N LYS A 25 13.20 -12.04 6.23
CA LYS A 25 13.97 -12.77 7.26
C LYS A 25 15.36 -13.17 6.76
N GLU A 26 15.46 -13.67 5.54
CA GLU A 26 16.73 -14.03 4.93
C GLU A 26 17.66 -12.82 4.77
N MET A 27 17.10 -11.68 4.37
CA MET A 27 17.83 -10.42 4.29
C MET A 27 18.26 -9.95 5.69
N ALA A 28 17.38 -10.00 6.68
CA ALA A 28 17.68 -9.63 8.05
C ALA A 28 18.80 -10.51 8.68
N ALA A 29 18.85 -11.79 8.30
CA ALA A 29 19.91 -12.70 8.78
C ALA A 29 21.31 -12.32 8.26
N LYS A 30 21.38 -11.67 7.09
CA LYS A 30 22.63 -11.23 6.45
C LYS A 30 22.97 -9.77 6.73
N GLU A 31 22.04 -9.02 7.32
CA GLU A 31 22.20 -7.58 7.57
C GLU A 31 23.05 -7.32 8.80
N SER A 32 24.10 -6.53 8.65
CA SER A 32 25.00 -6.12 9.72
C SER A 32 24.56 -4.86 10.45
N ASN A 33 23.80 -3.96 9.77
CA ASN A 33 23.26 -2.77 10.38
C ASN A 33 22.05 -3.13 11.26
N ALA A 34 22.17 -2.88 12.56
CA ALA A 34 21.16 -3.27 13.56
C ALA A 34 19.78 -2.59 13.31
N ALA A 35 19.79 -1.32 12.91
CA ALA A 35 18.54 -0.59 12.59
C ALA A 35 17.86 -1.21 11.38
N ARG A 36 18.58 -1.39 10.28
CA ARG A 36 18.04 -2.02 9.07
C ARG A 36 17.55 -3.44 9.30
N LYS A 37 18.28 -4.22 10.10
CA LYS A 37 17.85 -5.57 10.52
C LYS A 37 16.51 -5.54 11.26
N ALA A 38 16.32 -4.60 12.18
CA ALA A 38 15.05 -4.43 12.91
C ALA A 38 13.88 -4.06 11.98
N GLU A 39 14.11 -3.19 10.99
CA GLU A 39 13.14 -2.85 9.95
C GLU A 39 12.73 -4.09 9.14
N LEU A 40 13.71 -4.86 8.64
CA LEU A 40 13.46 -6.09 7.87
C LEU A 40 12.66 -7.12 8.67
N LEU A 41 12.93 -7.27 9.95
CA LEU A 41 12.17 -8.14 10.83
C LEU A 41 10.74 -7.63 11.07
N THR A 42 10.55 -6.32 11.10
CA THR A 42 9.22 -5.71 11.18
C THR A 42 8.43 -5.94 9.89
N ILE A 43 9.04 -5.73 8.74
CA ILE A 43 8.45 -6.05 7.42
C ILE A 43 8.07 -7.54 7.37
N ALA A 44 8.94 -8.44 7.82
CA ALA A 44 8.65 -9.86 7.84
C ALA A 44 7.41 -10.19 8.69
N ARG A 45 7.30 -9.63 9.91
CA ARG A 45 6.12 -9.80 10.78
C ARG A 45 4.84 -9.27 10.12
N ASN A 46 4.90 -8.09 9.51
CA ASN A 46 3.77 -7.52 8.80
C ASN A 46 3.32 -8.44 7.66
N CYS A 47 4.25 -8.91 6.83
CA CYS A 47 3.95 -9.83 5.73
C CYS A 47 3.43 -11.21 6.17
N GLU A 48 3.78 -11.68 7.37
CA GLU A 48 3.21 -12.91 7.95
C GLU A 48 1.76 -12.72 8.40
N ARG A 49 1.40 -11.50 8.80
CA ARG A 49 0.08 -11.19 9.31
C ARG A 49 -0.88 -10.79 8.21
N VAL A 50 -0.49 -9.83 7.37
CA VAL A 50 -1.39 -9.24 6.35
C VAL A 50 -1.02 -9.74 4.94
N PRO A 51 -2.01 -9.90 4.06
CA PRO A 51 -3.44 -9.65 4.22
C PRO A 51 -4.25 -10.84 4.80
N ALA A 52 -3.59 -11.92 5.23
CA ALA A 52 -4.26 -13.13 5.75
C ALA A 52 -5.13 -12.84 6.99
N LYS A 53 -4.72 -11.87 7.79
CA LYS A 53 -5.47 -11.36 8.95
C LYS A 53 -5.65 -9.85 8.80
N GLY A 54 -6.65 -9.30 9.46
CA GLY A 54 -6.86 -7.86 9.50
C GLY A 54 -5.66 -7.13 10.10
N ALA A 55 -5.35 -5.96 9.55
CA ALA A 55 -4.32 -5.09 10.08
C ALA A 55 -4.68 -4.60 11.49
N THR A 56 -3.68 -4.45 12.34
CA THR A 56 -3.82 -3.92 13.70
C THR A 56 -3.02 -2.65 13.94
N SER A 57 -2.17 -2.26 12.99
CA SER A 57 -1.38 -1.03 13.01
C SER A 57 -1.46 -0.32 11.66
N PHE A 58 -1.06 0.95 11.64
CA PHE A 58 -0.99 1.74 10.41
C PHE A 58 0.02 1.14 9.41
N HIS A 59 1.19 0.70 9.88
CA HIS A 59 2.17 0.05 9.03
C HIS A 59 1.64 -1.25 8.42
N GLU A 60 0.96 -2.09 9.20
CA GLU A 60 0.29 -3.30 8.67
C GLU A 60 -0.81 -2.94 7.66
N ALA A 61 -1.57 -1.88 7.91
CA ALA A 61 -2.60 -1.42 6.98
C ALA A 61 -2.00 -0.95 5.65
N CYS A 62 -0.90 -0.19 5.69
CA CYS A 62 -0.14 0.20 4.50
C CYS A 62 0.39 -1.01 3.73
N GLN A 63 0.95 -2.00 4.42
CA GLN A 63 1.45 -3.23 3.80
C GLN A 63 0.32 -4.06 3.18
N SER A 64 -0.82 -4.17 3.86
CA SER A 64 -2.00 -4.87 3.35
C SER A 64 -2.57 -4.19 2.11
N PHE A 65 -2.73 -2.86 2.17
CA PHE A 65 -3.15 -2.05 1.03
C PHE A 65 -2.24 -2.30 -0.18
N TRP A 66 -0.91 -2.23 0.02
CA TRP A 66 0.04 -2.42 -1.06
C TRP A 66 -0.09 -3.81 -1.72
N PHE A 67 -0.18 -4.89 -0.94
CA PHE A 67 -0.35 -6.23 -1.51
C PHE A 67 -1.62 -6.36 -2.35
N VAL A 68 -2.73 -5.82 -1.86
CA VAL A 68 -4.01 -5.88 -2.59
C VAL A 68 -3.93 -5.02 -3.84
N GLN A 69 -3.44 -3.79 -3.75
CA GLN A 69 -3.30 -2.87 -4.88
C GLN A 69 -2.43 -3.48 -5.98
N GLN A 70 -1.26 -3.99 -5.61
CA GLN A 70 -0.33 -4.60 -6.57
C GLN A 70 -0.94 -5.81 -7.29
N LEU A 71 -1.59 -6.70 -6.55
CA LEU A 71 -2.13 -7.93 -7.13
C LEU A 71 -3.35 -7.66 -8.00
N LEU A 72 -4.21 -6.72 -7.62
CA LEU A 72 -5.32 -6.27 -8.46
C LEU A 72 -4.80 -5.63 -9.75
N GLN A 73 -3.74 -4.84 -9.68
CA GLN A 73 -3.10 -4.25 -10.86
C GLN A 73 -2.49 -5.33 -11.77
N LEU A 74 -1.85 -6.35 -11.21
CA LEU A 74 -1.31 -7.46 -11.98
C LEU A 74 -2.42 -8.25 -12.69
N GLU A 75 -3.50 -8.56 -12.00
CA GLU A 75 -4.62 -9.33 -12.54
C GLU A 75 -5.42 -8.53 -13.59
N SER A 76 -5.69 -7.27 -13.33
CA SER A 76 -6.39 -6.37 -14.27
C SER A 76 -5.51 -5.89 -15.41
N SER A 77 -4.26 -6.35 -15.48
CA SER A 77 -3.29 -5.87 -16.45
C SER A 77 -2.97 -4.37 -16.26
N GLY A 78 -3.00 -3.87 -15.02
CA GLY A 78 -2.61 -2.51 -14.66
C GLY A 78 -3.60 -1.43 -15.13
N HIS A 79 -4.88 -1.67 -15.06
CA HIS A 79 -5.86 -0.72 -15.58
C HIS A 79 -6.79 -0.19 -14.50
N SER A 80 -6.62 1.08 -14.14
CA SER A 80 -7.59 1.91 -13.37
C SER A 80 -8.01 1.35 -12.01
N ILE A 81 -7.13 0.73 -11.26
CA ILE A 81 -7.42 0.35 -9.88
C ILE A 81 -7.09 1.52 -8.95
N SER A 82 -8.11 2.28 -8.62
CA SER A 82 -7.98 3.52 -7.85
C SER A 82 -8.07 3.27 -6.35
N PRO A 83 -7.11 3.77 -5.54
CA PRO A 83 -7.19 3.74 -4.08
C PRO A 83 -8.43 4.44 -3.51
N GLY A 84 -8.98 5.42 -4.23
CA GLY A 84 -10.16 6.16 -3.83
C GLY A 84 -9.92 6.97 -2.56
N ARG A 85 -10.84 6.86 -1.60
CA ARG A 85 -10.79 7.62 -0.34
C ARG A 85 -9.82 7.00 0.67
N PHE A 86 -8.56 6.80 0.26
CA PHE A 86 -7.50 6.19 1.04
C PHE A 86 -7.39 6.80 2.46
N TYR A 87 -7.41 8.13 2.56
CA TYR A 87 -7.31 8.86 3.81
C TYR A 87 -8.42 8.52 4.81
N GLN A 88 -9.60 8.09 4.37
CA GLN A 88 -10.71 7.74 5.26
C GLN A 88 -10.55 6.35 5.87
N TYR A 89 -10.33 5.31 5.04
CA TYR A 89 -10.25 3.95 5.56
C TYR A 89 -8.93 3.63 6.25
N MET A 90 -7.88 4.42 6.00
CA MET A 90 -6.59 4.28 6.69
C MET A 90 -6.52 5.07 8.01
N TYR A 91 -7.33 6.14 8.14
CA TYR A 91 -7.28 7.05 9.29
C TYR A 91 -7.47 6.37 10.65
N PRO A 92 -8.39 5.42 10.85
CA PRO A 92 -8.56 4.74 12.13
C PRO A 92 -7.28 4.06 12.65
N TYR A 93 -6.50 3.46 11.74
CA TYR A 93 -5.22 2.82 12.09
C TYR A 93 -4.16 3.87 12.46
N TYR A 94 -4.04 4.92 11.65
CA TYR A 94 -3.14 6.03 11.88
C TYR A 94 -3.41 6.71 13.23
N LYS A 95 -4.66 7.12 13.45
CA LYS A 95 -5.08 7.83 14.65
C LYS A 95 -4.84 7.00 15.91
N LYS A 96 -5.22 5.72 15.88
CA LYS A 96 -5.00 4.80 16.99
C LYS A 96 -3.53 4.66 17.35
N ASP A 97 -2.65 4.47 16.37
CA ASP A 97 -1.24 4.24 16.62
C ASP A 97 -0.53 5.53 17.06
N LEU A 98 -0.97 6.68 16.55
CA LEU A 98 -0.49 7.98 16.99
C LEU A 98 -0.89 8.26 18.45
N ASP A 99 -2.16 8.04 18.80
CA ASP A 99 -2.66 8.25 20.16
C ASP A 99 -1.98 7.32 21.18
N ASN A 100 -1.63 6.12 20.76
CA ASN A 100 -0.91 5.15 21.61
C ASN A 100 0.61 5.41 21.67
N GLY A 101 1.14 6.37 20.91
CA GLY A 101 2.56 6.66 20.84
C GLY A 101 3.40 5.56 20.16
N THR A 102 2.77 4.65 19.42
CA THR A 102 3.46 3.59 18.67
C THR A 102 3.83 3.99 17.24
N LEU A 103 3.34 5.15 16.80
CA LEU A 103 3.62 5.75 15.50
C LEU A 103 3.95 7.23 15.71
N THR A 104 4.96 7.74 15.00
CA THR A 104 5.22 9.18 14.87
C THR A 104 4.64 9.72 13.57
N ARG A 105 4.42 11.03 13.49
CA ARG A 105 3.94 11.68 12.25
C ARG A 105 4.96 11.55 11.12
N GLU A 106 6.24 11.66 11.47
CA GLU A 106 7.36 11.55 10.53
C GLU A 106 7.42 10.15 9.91
N PHE A 107 7.32 9.10 10.73
CA PHE A 107 7.32 7.74 10.23
C PHE A 107 6.04 7.41 9.44
N ALA A 108 4.90 7.98 9.82
CA ALA A 108 3.67 7.86 9.03
C ALA A 108 3.84 8.49 7.64
N GLN A 109 4.46 9.68 7.56
CA GLN A 109 4.75 10.35 6.29
C GLN A 109 5.72 9.51 5.44
N GLU A 110 6.78 8.94 6.04
CA GLU A 110 7.70 8.05 5.36
C GLU A 110 6.99 6.84 4.73
N LEU A 111 6.05 6.23 5.46
CA LEU A 111 5.23 5.13 4.93
C LEU A 111 4.35 5.59 3.76
N MET A 112 3.80 6.80 3.82
CA MET A 112 3.04 7.40 2.72
C MET A 112 3.92 7.64 1.49
N ASP A 113 5.10 8.20 1.68
CA ASP A 113 6.08 8.43 0.61
C ASP A 113 6.49 7.10 -0.05
N CYS A 114 6.70 6.04 0.74
CA CYS A 114 6.93 4.69 0.24
C CYS A 114 5.77 4.17 -0.62
N ILE A 115 4.51 4.42 -0.21
CA ILE A 115 3.33 4.02 -1.02
C ILE A 115 3.34 4.78 -2.35
N TRP A 116 3.65 6.08 -2.37
CA TRP A 116 3.73 6.88 -3.60
C TRP A 116 4.77 6.32 -4.57
N VAL A 117 5.98 6.03 -4.07
CA VAL A 117 7.02 5.35 -4.87
C VAL A 117 6.49 4.03 -5.43
N LYS A 118 5.82 3.23 -4.59
CA LYS A 118 5.29 1.93 -5.00
C LYS A 118 4.16 2.01 -6.01
N LEU A 119 3.29 3.00 -5.92
CA LEU A 119 2.26 3.23 -6.93
C LEU A 119 2.87 3.57 -8.30
N ASN A 120 3.98 4.29 -8.31
CA ASN A 120 4.73 4.60 -9.54
C ASN A 120 5.53 3.40 -10.08
N ASP A 121 5.97 2.47 -9.22
CA ASP A 121 6.67 1.24 -9.62
C ASP A 121 5.78 0.24 -10.38
N LEU A 122 4.46 0.41 -10.35
CA LEU A 122 3.53 -0.45 -11.08
C LEU A 122 3.60 -0.14 -12.57
N ASN A 123 4.43 -0.89 -13.25
CA ASN A 123 4.63 -0.78 -14.69
C ASN A 123 3.97 -1.94 -15.44
N LYS A 124 3.57 -1.66 -16.67
CA LYS A 124 2.87 -2.57 -17.53
C LYS A 124 3.64 -2.81 -18.80
N CYS A 125 3.93 -4.08 -19.10
CA CYS A 125 4.40 -4.45 -20.42
C CYS A 125 3.20 -4.50 -21.39
N ARG A 126 3.27 -3.71 -22.44
CA ARG A 126 2.24 -3.65 -23.50
C ARG A 126 2.83 -4.12 -24.82
N ASP A 127 1.96 -4.64 -25.69
CA ASP A 127 2.31 -4.83 -27.08
C ASP A 127 2.59 -3.47 -27.77
N ALA A 128 3.28 -3.50 -28.93
CA ALA A 128 3.74 -2.30 -29.59
C ALA A 128 2.60 -1.32 -29.95
N ALA A 129 1.47 -1.83 -30.44
CA ALA A 129 0.34 -0.98 -30.84
C ALA A 129 -0.32 -0.31 -29.63
N SER A 130 -0.50 -1.06 -28.53
CA SER A 130 -1.01 -0.51 -27.28
C SER A 130 -0.03 0.48 -26.66
N ALA A 131 1.28 0.26 -26.75
CA ALA A 131 2.30 1.18 -26.25
C ALA A 131 2.30 2.49 -27.05
N GLU A 132 2.13 2.42 -28.36
CA GLU A 132 2.04 3.62 -29.23
C GLU A 132 0.79 4.46 -28.88
N GLY A 133 -0.36 3.82 -28.70
CA GLY A 133 -1.62 4.51 -28.39
C GLY A 133 -1.72 5.05 -26.97
N PHE A 134 -0.95 4.51 -26.03
CA PHE A 134 -0.99 4.84 -24.60
C PHE A 134 0.36 5.31 -24.04
N ALA A 135 1.30 5.72 -24.89
CA ALA A 135 2.58 6.24 -24.43
C ALA A 135 2.39 7.46 -23.50
N GLY A 136 3.07 7.46 -22.36
CA GLY A 136 2.94 8.50 -21.34
C GLY A 136 1.65 8.42 -20.51
N TYR A 137 0.89 7.35 -20.65
CA TYR A 137 -0.37 7.14 -19.95
C TYR A 137 -0.14 6.70 -18.50
N SER A 138 -0.72 7.43 -17.55
CA SER A 138 -0.77 7.00 -16.16
C SER A 138 -1.68 5.78 -16.00
N LEU A 139 -1.43 4.95 -14.99
CA LEU A 139 -2.27 3.78 -14.70
C LEU A 139 -3.65 4.14 -14.12
N PHE A 140 -3.99 5.44 -14.06
CA PHE A 140 -5.22 5.98 -13.47
C PHE A 140 -5.49 5.44 -12.06
N GLN A 141 -4.49 5.48 -11.21
CA GLN A 141 -4.61 5.15 -9.80
C GLN A 141 -5.06 6.38 -9.03
N ASN A 142 -6.33 6.77 -9.20
CA ASN A 142 -6.85 7.99 -8.61
C ASN A 142 -7.00 7.83 -7.09
N LEU A 143 -6.35 8.72 -6.35
CA LEU A 143 -6.48 8.86 -4.92
C LEU A 143 -7.26 10.15 -4.63
N ILE A 144 -8.28 10.05 -3.80
CA ILE A 144 -9.16 11.17 -3.46
C ILE A 144 -8.79 11.66 -2.07
N VAL A 145 -8.64 12.96 -1.91
CA VAL A 145 -8.39 13.61 -0.63
C VAL A 145 -9.48 14.65 -0.35
N GLY A 146 -9.85 14.80 0.92
CA GLY A 146 -10.96 15.67 1.32
C GLY A 146 -12.34 15.16 0.93
N GLY A 147 -13.35 15.96 1.16
CA GLY A 147 -14.74 15.65 0.85
C GLY A 147 -15.63 15.52 2.08
N GLN A 148 -16.83 15.04 1.89
CA GLN A 148 -17.86 14.99 2.91
C GLN A 148 -18.31 13.55 3.18
N ASN A 149 -18.78 13.29 4.40
CA ASN A 149 -19.51 12.07 4.75
C ASN A 149 -20.98 12.16 4.34
N GLU A 150 -21.76 11.13 4.66
CA GLU A 150 -23.21 11.07 4.36
C GLU A 150 -24.05 12.17 5.05
N ASP A 151 -23.53 12.74 6.15
CA ASP A 151 -24.17 13.87 6.86
C ASP A 151 -23.77 15.24 6.29
N GLY A 152 -22.98 15.29 5.23
CA GLY A 152 -22.46 16.53 4.64
C GLY A 152 -21.34 17.21 5.44
N ARG A 153 -20.74 16.52 6.42
CA ARG A 153 -19.63 17.05 7.21
C ARG A 153 -18.30 16.82 6.51
N ASP A 154 -17.41 17.79 6.58
CA ASP A 154 -16.04 17.65 6.11
C ASP A 154 -15.33 16.51 6.86
N VAL A 155 -14.71 15.59 6.10
CA VAL A 155 -13.96 14.45 6.62
C VAL A 155 -12.47 14.52 6.28
N THR A 156 -12.00 15.70 5.88
CA THR A 156 -10.57 15.96 5.71
C THR A 156 -9.86 15.69 7.03
N ASN A 157 -8.73 15.02 6.98
CA ASN A 157 -7.93 14.65 8.15
C ASN A 157 -6.43 14.74 7.85
N ASP A 158 -5.59 14.44 8.84
CA ASP A 158 -4.13 14.49 8.72
C ASP A 158 -3.61 13.71 7.51
N LEU A 159 -4.18 12.54 7.21
CA LEU A 159 -3.76 11.74 6.06
C LEU A 159 -4.10 12.41 4.72
N SER A 160 -5.12 13.27 4.66
CA SER A 160 -5.40 14.05 3.45
C SER A 160 -4.22 14.97 3.11
N PHE A 161 -3.67 15.62 4.12
CA PHE A 161 -2.50 16.50 3.95
C PHE A 161 -1.23 15.68 3.68
N MET A 162 -1.05 14.54 4.37
CA MET A 162 0.09 13.65 4.12
C MET A 162 0.10 13.10 2.69
N CYS A 163 -1.05 12.83 2.08
CA CYS A 163 -1.14 12.46 0.67
C CYS A 163 -0.60 13.56 -0.26
N ILE A 164 -0.95 14.82 0.02
CA ILE A 164 -0.47 15.96 -0.76
C ILE A 164 1.04 16.13 -0.56
N THR A 165 1.50 16.05 0.70
CA THR A 165 2.93 16.12 1.04
C THR A 165 3.74 15.01 0.37
N ALA A 166 3.20 13.78 0.33
CA ALA A 166 3.87 12.67 -0.37
C ALA A 166 4.04 12.95 -1.87
N SER A 167 3.07 13.61 -2.51
CA SER A 167 3.18 14.02 -3.91
C SER A 167 4.28 15.09 -4.11
N GLU A 168 4.46 15.96 -3.11
CA GLU A 168 5.53 16.97 -3.11
C GLU A 168 6.91 16.33 -2.87
N HIS A 169 7.02 15.42 -1.89
CA HIS A 169 8.29 14.78 -1.53
C HIS A 169 8.82 13.86 -2.63
N VAL A 170 7.93 13.03 -3.18
CA VAL A 170 8.33 11.99 -4.14
C VAL A 170 8.50 12.56 -5.54
N PHE A 171 7.72 13.58 -5.91
CA PHE A 171 7.78 14.29 -7.19
C PHE A 171 7.89 13.35 -8.41
N LEU A 172 7.15 12.25 -8.40
CA LEU A 172 7.05 11.31 -9.52
C LEU A 172 5.78 11.58 -10.34
N PRO A 173 5.82 11.36 -11.68
CA PRO A 173 4.68 11.60 -12.55
C PRO A 173 3.48 10.69 -12.27
#